data_4f3d4516fe1c3365c1c7d94aeba69ccb
#
_entry.id   4f3d4516fe1c3365c1c7d94aeba69ccb
#
_cell.length_a   1.000
_cell.length_b   1.000
_cell.length_c   1.000
_cell.angle_alpha   90.00
_cell.angle_beta   90.00
_cell.angle_gamma   90.00
#
_symmetry.space_group_name_H-M   'P 1'
#
loop_
_entity.id
_entity.type
_entity.pdbx_description
1 polymer ?
#
loop_
_entity_poly.entity_id
_entity_poly.type
_entity_poly.pdbx_seq_one_letter_code
_entity_poly.pdbx_strand_id
1 'polypeptide(L)'
;MRHPFTVALCAAALGALAGCDAPSGGNEVDRALADIDVVDETNLSDVMLSAADPAEAVRYFQRAAEQNPDRLDLKRGLAKSLVRAGRTTEAVPAWERVTADEGATHADAVAFADALIRAGDWARAEEVLDAIPPTHETFRRYRLEAMVADANEEWETADSFYETAVGLTTQPAGVLNNWGYSKLTRGAPAEAERLFAQAIRQDPELFTAKNNLVLARGAQGKYTLPVIPMTQTERAQLLHTLGLSAVKRGDVATGRGLFRDALETHPQYYEPAARSLAALED
;
A
#
# COMPACT_ATOMS: atom_id res chain seq x y z
N MET A 1 73.21 -49.51 41.98
CA MET A 1 73.87 -49.04 43.24
C MET A 1 73.04 -47.92 43.81
N ARG A 2 72.38 -48.21 44.89
CA ARG A 2 72.32 -47.45 46.14
C ARG A 2 71.89 -45.99 46.06
N HIS A 3 70.65 -45.76 46.43
CA HIS A 3 70.03 -44.93 47.49
C HIS A 3 70.85 -43.74 48.06
N PRO A 4 70.24 -42.78 48.85
CA PRO A 4 68.85 -42.65 49.34
C PRO A 4 68.36 -41.20 49.51
N PHE A 5 67.01 -41.10 49.88
CA PHE A 5 66.37 -40.23 50.88
C PHE A 5 66.75 -38.71 50.99
N THR A 6 65.77 -37.83 50.92
CA THR A 6 65.32 -37.21 52.18
C THR A 6 63.93 -36.52 51.97
N VAL A 7 63.07 -36.75 52.95
CA VAL A 7 61.81 -36.16 53.28
C VAL A 7 62.09 -34.79 53.93
N ALA A 8 61.35 -33.76 53.56
CA ALA A 8 61.15 -32.62 54.44
C ALA A 8 59.73 -32.08 54.29
N LEU A 9 59.04 -32.19 55.36
CA LEU A 9 57.72 -31.62 55.72
C LEU A 9 57.88 -30.14 56.03
N CYS A 10 56.91 -29.26 55.55
CA CYS A 10 56.49 -28.08 56.28
C CYS A 10 55.22 -27.45 55.63
N ALA A 11 54.16 -27.66 56.32
CA ALA A 11 53.37 -26.56 56.97
C ALA A 11 52.43 -25.71 56.11
N ALA A 12 51.19 -25.85 56.47
CA ALA A 12 50.01 -25.11 56.07
C ALA A 12 50.16 -23.57 56.06
N ALA A 13 49.64 -22.94 55.02
CA ALA A 13 49.17 -21.58 55.09
C ALA A 13 47.73 -21.56 54.46
N LEU A 14 46.77 -21.51 55.32
CA LEU A 14 45.38 -21.12 54.95
C LEU A 14 45.39 -19.64 54.62
N GLY A 15 45.36 -19.30 53.32
CA GLY A 15 45.10 -17.94 52.82
C GLY A 15 43.63 -17.84 52.43
N ALA A 16 42.90 -16.98 53.09
CA ALA A 16 41.51 -16.65 52.79
C ALA A 16 41.41 -16.11 51.37
N LEU A 17 40.72 -16.85 50.50
CA LEU A 17 40.23 -16.30 49.23
C LEU A 17 38.98 -15.49 49.55
N ALA A 18 39.17 -14.14 49.67
CA ALA A 18 38.08 -13.19 49.58
C ALA A 18 37.44 -13.36 48.18
N GLY A 19 36.18 -13.78 48.15
CA GLY A 19 35.41 -13.82 46.92
C GLY A 19 35.26 -12.43 46.39
N CYS A 20 35.81 -12.14 45.22
CA CYS A 20 35.35 -11.06 44.41
C CYS A 20 33.98 -11.48 43.85
N ASP A 21 32.90 -10.90 44.39
CA ASP A 21 31.63 -10.84 43.70
C ASP A 21 31.89 -10.10 42.38
N ALA A 22 32.01 -10.83 41.30
CA ALA A 22 31.90 -10.29 39.97
C ALA A 22 30.43 -9.84 39.79
N PRO A 23 30.15 -8.58 39.46
CA PRO A 23 28.80 -8.15 39.11
C PRO A 23 28.33 -9.02 37.93
N SER A 24 27.15 -9.59 38.10
CA SER A 24 26.50 -10.47 37.14
C SER A 24 26.39 -9.78 35.78
N GLY A 25 27.34 -10.08 34.87
CA GLY A 25 27.31 -9.62 33.47
C GLY A 25 26.19 -10.26 32.61
N GLY A 26 25.32 -11.05 33.23
CA GLY A 26 24.17 -11.65 32.56
C GLY A 26 23.18 -10.62 32.07
N ASN A 27 22.92 -9.58 32.86
CA ASN A 27 21.92 -8.57 32.49
C ASN A 27 22.36 -7.63 31.35
N GLU A 28 23.64 -7.41 31.11
CA GLU A 28 24.13 -6.59 29.99
C GLU A 28 24.20 -7.38 28.70
N VAL A 29 24.58 -8.65 28.77
CA VAL A 29 24.59 -9.57 27.61
C VAL A 29 23.15 -9.87 27.18
N ASP A 30 22.25 -10.13 28.13
CA ASP A 30 20.83 -10.37 27.82
C ASP A 30 20.14 -9.13 27.24
N ARG A 31 20.49 -7.91 27.72
CA ARG A 31 20.03 -6.66 27.09
C ARG A 31 20.61 -6.45 25.69
N ALA A 32 21.92 -6.71 25.49
CA ALA A 32 22.55 -6.58 24.19
C ALA A 32 21.99 -7.61 23.18
N LEU A 33 21.66 -8.82 23.62
CA LEU A 33 20.98 -9.83 22.81
C LEU A 33 19.54 -9.43 22.50
N ALA A 34 18.80 -8.87 23.47
CA ALA A 34 17.45 -8.37 23.26
C ALA A 34 17.44 -7.17 22.29
N ASP A 35 18.43 -6.28 22.36
CA ASP A 35 18.59 -5.16 21.42
C ASP A 35 18.93 -5.66 20.00
N ILE A 36 19.70 -6.72 19.85
CA ILE A 36 20.01 -7.33 18.55
C ILE A 36 18.75 -7.99 17.96
N ASP A 37 17.99 -8.73 18.75
CA ASP A 37 16.74 -9.37 18.32
C ASP A 37 15.70 -8.33 17.88
N VAL A 38 15.60 -7.17 18.59
CA VAL A 38 14.70 -6.08 18.23
C VAL A 38 15.10 -5.43 16.90
N VAL A 39 16.40 -5.23 16.65
CA VAL A 39 16.90 -4.66 15.39
C VAL A 39 16.65 -5.63 14.22
N ASP A 40 16.90 -6.93 14.40
CA ASP A 40 16.65 -7.93 13.37
C ASP A 40 15.16 -8.10 13.09
N GLU A 41 14.29 -8.10 14.11
CA GLU A 41 12.83 -8.12 13.93
C GLU A 41 12.31 -6.87 13.21
N THR A 42 12.86 -5.68 13.53
CA THR A 42 12.45 -4.43 12.89
C THR A 42 12.82 -4.42 11.41
N ASN A 43 14.02 -4.85 11.07
CA ASN A 43 14.46 -4.96 9.67
C ASN A 43 13.63 -5.99 8.89
N LEU A 44 13.32 -7.16 9.50
CA LEU A 44 12.47 -8.16 8.89
C LEU A 44 11.04 -7.64 8.70
N SER A 45 10.49 -6.93 9.68
CA SER A 45 9.17 -6.31 9.58
C SER A 45 9.08 -5.31 8.42
N ASP A 46 10.10 -4.48 8.23
CA ASP A 46 10.16 -3.53 7.11
C ASP A 46 10.25 -4.23 5.76
N VAL A 47 11.04 -5.30 5.65
CA VAL A 47 11.10 -6.14 4.44
C VAL A 47 9.75 -6.79 4.16
N MET A 48 9.10 -7.36 5.18
CA MET A 48 7.76 -7.95 5.05
C MET A 48 6.72 -6.92 4.60
N LEU A 49 6.79 -5.68 5.09
CA LEU A 49 5.86 -4.62 4.68
C LEU A 49 6.15 -4.07 3.29
N SER A 50 7.39 -4.06 2.82
CA SER A 50 7.78 -3.38 1.57
C SER A 50 7.95 -4.32 0.38
N ALA A 51 8.58 -5.48 0.57
CA ALA A 51 9.09 -6.33 -0.50
C ALA A 51 8.48 -7.74 -0.55
N ALA A 52 8.01 -8.30 0.59
CA ALA A 52 7.49 -9.65 0.64
C ALA A 52 6.13 -9.80 -0.08
N ASP A 53 5.81 -11.03 -0.49
CA ASP A 53 4.47 -11.37 -0.96
C ASP A 53 3.41 -10.98 0.09
N PRO A 54 2.28 -10.35 -0.30
CA PRO A 54 1.29 -9.87 0.65
C PRO A 54 0.72 -10.95 1.56
N ALA A 55 0.49 -12.18 1.05
CA ALA A 55 -0.03 -13.27 1.86
C ALA A 55 1.03 -13.82 2.83
N GLU A 56 2.30 -13.77 2.45
CA GLU A 56 3.41 -14.11 3.32
C GLU A 56 3.56 -13.10 4.47
N ALA A 57 3.49 -11.81 4.14
CA ALA A 57 3.50 -10.74 5.14
C ALA A 57 2.35 -10.88 6.15
N VAL A 58 1.14 -11.20 5.70
CA VAL A 58 0.01 -11.47 6.60
C VAL A 58 0.33 -12.62 7.56
N ARG A 59 0.84 -13.76 7.05
CA ARG A 59 1.19 -14.91 7.90
C ARG A 59 2.28 -14.59 8.93
N TYR A 60 3.26 -13.79 8.54
CA TYR A 60 4.32 -13.34 9.43
C TYR A 60 3.77 -12.48 10.57
N PHE A 61 3.08 -11.37 10.23
CA PHE A 61 2.56 -10.45 11.23
C PHE A 61 1.45 -11.05 12.09
N GLN A 62 0.66 -11.98 11.56
CA GLN A 62 -0.34 -12.68 12.35
C GLN A 62 0.32 -13.48 13.47
N ARG A 63 1.32 -14.30 13.17
CA ARG A 63 2.05 -15.08 14.18
C ARG A 63 2.82 -14.19 15.15
N ALA A 64 3.47 -13.14 14.64
CA ALA A 64 4.23 -12.23 15.48
C ALA A 64 3.34 -11.45 16.48
N ALA A 65 2.17 -10.99 16.04
CA ALA A 65 1.18 -10.31 16.90
C ALA A 65 0.50 -11.27 17.90
N GLU A 66 0.29 -12.53 17.54
CA GLU A 66 -0.22 -13.57 18.47
C GLU A 66 0.79 -13.89 19.59
N GLN A 67 2.09 -13.92 19.27
CA GLN A 67 3.17 -14.16 20.23
C GLN A 67 3.46 -12.94 21.10
N ASN A 68 3.21 -11.74 20.59
CA ASN A 68 3.52 -10.48 21.24
C ASN A 68 2.29 -9.53 21.21
N PRO A 69 1.22 -9.84 21.97
CA PRO A 69 -0.06 -9.14 21.88
C PRO A 69 -0.01 -7.66 22.31
N ASP A 70 1.00 -7.25 23.06
CA ASP A 70 1.19 -5.87 23.49
C ASP A 70 1.98 -5.03 22.49
N ARG A 71 2.57 -5.63 21.46
CA ARG A 71 3.35 -4.97 20.41
C ARG A 71 2.44 -4.32 19.38
N LEU A 72 2.17 -3.02 19.52
CA LEU A 72 1.31 -2.25 18.60
C LEU A 72 1.88 -2.15 17.18
N ASP A 73 3.18 -2.12 17.01
CA ASP A 73 3.86 -2.13 15.70
C ASP A 73 3.56 -3.40 14.89
N LEU A 74 3.51 -4.57 15.54
CA LEU A 74 3.14 -5.83 14.90
C LEU A 74 1.65 -5.87 14.53
N LYS A 75 0.75 -5.32 15.39
CA LYS A 75 -0.68 -5.14 15.05
C LYS A 75 -0.83 -4.23 13.82
N ARG A 76 -0.10 -3.10 13.76
CA ARG A 76 -0.05 -2.21 12.59
C ARG A 76 0.46 -2.93 11.35
N GLY A 77 1.51 -3.75 11.50
CA GLY A 77 2.07 -4.58 10.44
C GLY A 77 1.03 -5.54 9.86
N LEU A 78 0.29 -6.25 10.72
CA LEU A 78 -0.79 -7.15 10.31
C LEU A 78 -1.89 -6.38 9.53
N ALA A 79 -2.39 -5.28 10.09
CA ALA A 79 -3.45 -4.51 9.48
C ALA A 79 -3.05 -3.95 8.08
N LYS A 80 -1.82 -3.42 7.95
CA LYS A 80 -1.25 -2.96 6.68
C LYS A 80 -1.11 -4.10 5.67
N SER A 81 -0.63 -5.26 6.11
CA SER A 81 -0.45 -6.44 5.25
C SER A 81 -1.79 -6.98 4.73
N LEU A 82 -2.83 -6.97 5.56
CA LEU A 82 -4.20 -7.35 5.17
C LEU A 82 -4.76 -6.42 4.09
N VAL A 83 -4.57 -5.09 4.25
CA VAL A 83 -4.95 -4.11 3.21
C VAL A 83 -4.19 -4.38 1.90
N ARG A 84 -2.88 -4.62 1.99
CA ARG A 84 -2.04 -4.91 0.82
C ARG A 84 -2.42 -6.21 0.12
N ALA A 85 -2.87 -7.21 0.90
CA ALA A 85 -3.36 -8.49 0.39
C ALA A 85 -4.81 -8.42 -0.16
N GLY A 86 -5.49 -7.27 -0.09
CA GLY A 86 -6.89 -7.12 -0.49
C GLY A 86 -7.89 -7.82 0.43
N ARG A 87 -7.46 -8.24 1.65
CA ARG A 87 -8.31 -8.92 2.64
C ARG A 87 -9.06 -7.90 3.49
N THR A 88 -9.93 -7.11 2.86
CA THR A 88 -10.59 -5.95 3.47
C THR A 88 -11.47 -6.31 4.67
N THR A 89 -12.18 -7.43 4.61
CA THR A 89 -13.03 -7.92 5.72
C THR A 89 -12.25 -8.24 7.00
N GLU A 90 -10.97 -8.53 6.89
CA GLU A 90 -10.07 -8.79 8.01
C GLU A 90 -9.25 -7.56 8.38
N ALA A 91 -8.97 -6.68 7.40
CA ALA A 91 -8.24 -5.45 7.63
C ALA A 91 -9.00 -4.48 8.53
N VAL A 92 -10.32 -4.36 8.36
CA VAL A 92 -11.15 -3.47 9.19
C VAL A 92 -11.05 -3.82 10.68
N PRO A 93 -11.37 -5.04 11.15
CA PRO A 93 -11.24 -5.36 12.59
C PRO A 93 -9.78 -5.36 13.08
N ALA A 94 -8.79 -5.55 12.20
CA ALA A 94 -7.39 -5.40 12.57
C ALA A 94 -7.03 -3.93 12.87
N TRP A 95 -7.51 -2.99 12.05
CA TRP A 95 -7.34 -1.55 12.29
C TRP A 95 -8.17 -1.05 13.49
N GLU A 96 -9.37 -1.59 13.74
CA GLU A 96 -10.13 -1.28 14.96
C GLU A 96 -9.32 -1.59 16.23
N ARG A 97 -8.65 -2.74 16.26
CA ARG A 97 -7.78 -3.10 17.41
C ARG A 97 -6.57 -2.19 17.54
N VAL A 98 -6.01 -1.70 16.42
CA VAL A 98 -4.91 -0.72 16.44
C VAL A 98 -5.39 0.62 16.98
N THR A 99 -6.52 1.12 16.52
CA THR A 99 -7.05 2.44 16.91
C THR A 99 -7.62 2.46 18.33
N ALA A 100 -7.97 1.31 18.89
CA ALA A 100 -8.39 1.16 20.29
C ALA A 100 -7.22 1.09 21.28
N ASP A 101 -5.97 0.97 20.82
CA ASP A 101 -4.78 0.90 21.67
C ASP A 101 -4.39 2.30 22.16
N GLU A 102 -3.93 2.42 23.42
CA GLU A 102 -3.51 3.71 24.00
C GLU A 102 -2.36 4.38 23.24
N GLY A 103 -1.54 3.60 22.54
CA GLY A 103 -0.45 4.09 21.66
C GLY A 103 -0.88 4.46 20.26
N ALA A 104 -2.19 4.45 19.96
CA ALA A 104 -2.70 4.79 18.63
C ALA A 104 -2.48 6.27 18.29
N THR A 105 -2.26 6.54 17.02
CA THR A 105 -1.99 7.88 16.48
C THR A 105 -3.06 8.29 15.45
N HIS A 106 -3.13 9.59 15.13
CA HIS A 106 -4.00 10.07 14.04
C HIS A 106 -3.64 9.42 12.68
N ALA A 107 -2.38 9.05 12.47
CA ALA A 107 -1.98 8.31 11.27
C ALA A 107 -2.60 6.90 11.20
N ASP A 108 -2.84 6.26 12.35
CA ASP A 108 -3.54 4.97 12.42
C ASP A 108 -5.04 5.15 12.11
N ALA A 109 -5.65 6.24 12.58
CA ALA A 109 -7.02 6.59 12.24
C ALA A 109 -7.18 6.84 10.73
N VAL A 110 -6.25 7.56 10.09
CA VAL A 110 -6.22 7.73 8.63
C VAL A 110 -6.10 6.39 7.90
N ALA A 111 -5.26 5.47 8.40
CA ALA A 111 -5.11 4.15 7.79
C ALA A 111 -6.34 3.26 8.01
N PHE A 112 -7.03 3.41 9.14
CA PHE A 112 -8.30 2.75 9.40
C PHE A 112 -9.40 3.25 8.44
N ALA A 113 -9.50 4.56 8.23
CA ALA A 113 -10.42 5.13 7.25
C ALA A 113 -10.16 4.61 5.82
N ASP A 114 -8.89 4.46 5.39
CA ASP A 114 -8.55 3.83 4.10
C ASP A 114 -9.05 2.38 4.02
N ALA A 115 -8.94 1.61 5.11
CA ALA A 115 -9.45 0.24 5.15
C ALA A 115 -10.98 0.18 5.08
N LEU A 116 -11.68 1.09 5.74
CA LEU A 116 -13.14 1.22 5.69
C LEU A 116 -13.62 1.60 4.28
N ILE A 117 -12.99 2.57 3.63
CA ILE A 117 -13.29 2.96 2.23
C ILE A 117 -13.11 1.76 1.29
N ARG A 118 -12.03 0.99 1.44
CA ARG A 118 -11.78 -0.23 0.65
C ARG A 118 -12.81 -1.34 0.91
N ALA A 119 -13.39 -1.37 2.10
CA ALA A 119 -14.48 -2.28 2.45
C ALA A 119 -15.86 -1.76 1.99
N GLY A 120 -15.95 -0.53 1.48
CA GLY A 120 -17.19 0.12 1.08
C GLY A 120 -18.00 0.73 2.24
N ASP A 121 -17.40 0.83 3.43
CA ASP A 121 -18.03 1.38 4.62
C ASP A 121 -17.73 2.89 4.72
N TRP A 122 -18.37 3.64 3.84
CA TRP A 122 -18.15 5.08 3.67
C TRP A 122 -18.57 5.88 4.90
N ALA A 123 -19.71 5.52 5.52
CA ALA A 123 -20.23 6.24 6.69
C ALA A 123 -19.27 6.16 7.89
N ARG A 124 -18.75 4.95 8.18
CA ARG A 124 -17.77 4.82 9.27
C ARG A 124 -16.43 5.48 8.92
N ALA A 125 -16.05 5.48 7.64
CA ALA A 125 -14.83 6.19 7.21
C ALA A 125 -14.95 7.69 7.46
N GLU A 126 -16.10 8.29 7.17
CA GLU A 126 -16.42 9.69 7.46
C GLU A 126 -16.31 9.99 8.96
N GLU A 127 -16.99 9.20 9.81
CA GLU A 127 -16.93 9.36 11.27
C GLU A 127 -15.50 9.32 11.82
N VAL A 128 -14.67 8.40 11.29
CA VAL A 128 -13.25 8.28 11.70
C VAL A 128 -12.43 9.48 11.24
N LEU A 129 -12.64 9.99 10.03
CA LEU A 129 -11.93 11.15 9.50
C LEU A 129 -12.32 12.44 10.22
N ASP A 130 -13.60 12.63 10.52
CA ASP A 130 -14.13 13.78 11.24
C ASP A 130 -13.60 13.87 12.68
N ALA A 131 -13.32 12.73 13.31
CA ALA A 131 -12.72 12.67 14.64
C ALA A 131 -11.24 13.08 14.67
N ILE A 132 -10.56 13.19 13.50
CA ILE A 132 -9.16 13.60 13.43
C ILE A 132 -9.06 15.13 13.56
N PRO A 133 -8.23 15.65 14.49
CA PRO A 133 -8.12 17.10 14.69
C PRO A 133 -7.60 17.81 13.42
N PRO A 134 -8.06 19.03 13.15
CA PRO A 134 -7.65 19.81 11.97
C PRO A 134 -6.14 20.00 11.83
N THR A 135 -5.41 19.96 12.95
CA THR A 135 -3.94 20.10 12.96
C THR A 135 -3.18 18.92 12.35
N HIS A 136 -3.86 17.79 12.11
CA HIS A 136 -3.26 16.65 11.42
C HIS A 136 -3.41 16.79 9.90
N GLU A 137 -2.68 17.74 9.32
CA GLU A 137 -2.72 18.05 7.89
C GLU A 137 -1.81 17.12 7.10
N THR A 138 -2.37 16.09 6.47
CA THR A 138 -1.63 15.17 5.60
C THR A 138 -2.35 14.95 4.27
N PHE A 139 -1.58 14.78 3.18
CA PHE A 139 -2.17 14.50 1.87
C PHE A 139 -3.03 13.22 1.88
N ARG A 140 -2.65 12.23 2.71
CA ARG A 140 -3.41 10.97 2.83
C ARG A 140 -4.79 11.20 3.43
N ARG A 141 -4.88 11.99 4.49
CA ARG A 141 -6.14 12.36 5.11
C ARG A 141 -7.04 13.09 4.09
N TYR A 142 -6.57 14.20 3.53
CA TYR A 142 -7.37 14.99 2.59
C TYR A 142 -7.78 14.22 1.33
N ARG A 143 -6.94 13.29 0.86
CA ARG A 143 -7.33 12.39 -0.23
C ARG A 143 -8.50 11.49 0.15
N LEU A 144 -8.54 10.96 1.38
CA LEU A 144 -9.64 10.11 1.85
C LEU A 144 -10.90 10.92 2.12
N GLU A 145 -10.79 12.12 2.70
CA GLU A 145 -11.90 13.06 2.85
C GLU A 145 -12.51 13.43 1.49
N ALA A 146 -11.67 13.67 0.49
CA ALA A 146 -12.15 13.89 -0.87
C ALA A 146 -12.92 12.69 -1.44
N MET A 147 -12.44 11.46 -1.18
CA MET A 147 -13.12 10.25 -1.65
C MET A 147 -14.45 10.02 -0.92
N VAL A 148 -14.55 10.37 0.36
CA VAL A 148 -15.81 10.31 1.12
C VAL A 148 -16.79 11.35 0.61
N ALA A 149 -16.35 12.60 0.40
CA ALA A 149 -17.17 13.65 -0.20
C ALA A 149 -17.66 13.28 -1.60
N ASP A 150 -16.83 12.61 -2.42
CA ASP A 150 -17.26 12.06 -3.73
C ASP A 150 -18.38 11.00 -3.55
N ALA A 151 -18.26 10.12 -2.57
CA ALA A 151 -19.28 9.10 -2.30
C ALA A 151 -20.62 9.70 -1.83
N ASN A 152 -20.55 10.85 -1.15
CA ASN A 152 -21.71 11.64 -0.70
C ASN A 152 -22.23 12.61 -1.78
N GLU A 153 -21.65 12.63 -2.99
CA GLU A 153 -21.95 13.56 -4.08
C GLU A 153 -21.70 15.05 -3.73
N GLU A 154 -20.83 15.30 -2.75
CA GLU A 154 -20.41 16.63 -2.32
C GLU A 154 -19.24 17.16 -3.17
N TRP A 155 -19.51 17.40 -4.46
CA TRP A 155 -18.50 17.61 -5.49
C TRP A 155 -17.56 18.80 -5.24
N GLU A 156 -18.06 19.90 -4.73
CA GLU A 156 -17.25 21.09 -4.44
C GLU A 156 -16.32 20.84 -3.25
N THR A 157 -16.82 20.15 -2.23
CA THR A 157 -16.04 19.71 -1.05
C THR A 157 -14.95 18.74 -1.48
N ALA A 158 -15.29 17.74 -2.31
CA ALA A 158 -14.33 16.78 -2.86
C ALA A 158 -13.20 17.47 -3.64
N ASP A 159 -13.54 18.41 -4.53
CA ASP A 159 -12.55 19.15 -5.31
C ASP A 159 -11.60 19.96 -4.42
N SER A 160 -12.11 20.64 -3.39
CA SER A 160 -11.30 21.39 -2.42
C SER A 160 -10.33 20.51 -1.66
N PHE A 161 -10.79 19.32 -1.22
CA PHE A 161 -9.93 18.37 -0.53
C PHE A 161 -8.86 17.75 -1.45
N TYR A 162 -9.21 17.43 -2.71
CA TYR A 162 -8.22 16.96 -3.66
C TYR A 162 -7.15 18.01 -3.96
N GLU A 163 -7.55 19.27 -4.14
CA GLU A 163 -6.61 20.38 -4.35
C GLU A 163 -5.66 20.53 -3.17
N THR A 164 -6.19 20.51 -1.95
CA THR A 164 -5.40 20.53 -0.71
C THR A 164 -4.42 19.35 -0.65
N ALA A 165 -4.91 18.13 -0.93
CA ALA A 165 -4.08 16.93 -0.93
C ALA A 165 -2.94 17.00 -1.95
N VAL A 166 -3.17 17.55 -3.15
CA VAL A 166 -2.13 17.78 -4.16
C VAL A 166 -1.07 18.75 -3.64
N GLY A 167 -1.47 19.82 -2.95
CA GLY A 167 -0.56 20.82 -2.38
C GLY A 167 0.33 20.27 -1.24
N LEU A 168 -0.10 19.22 -0.56
CA LEU A 168 0.59 18.66 0.60
C LEU A 168 1.58 17.51 0.26
N THR A 169 1.78 17.19 -1.01
CA THR A 169 2.69 16.11 -1.40
C THR A 169 3.59 16.49 -2.57
N THR A 170 4.82 16.01 -2.55
CA THR A 170 5.74 16.08 -3.70
C THR A 170 5.51 14.96 -4.73
N GLN A 171 4.65 13.99 -4.43
CA GLN A 171 4.30 12.87 -5.30
C GLN A 171 2.78 12.81 -5.52
N PRO A 172 2.18 13.80 -6.23
CA PRO A 172 0.74 13.95 -6.34
C PRO A 172 0.06 13.00 -7.33
N ALA A 173 0.80 12.14 -8.06
CA ALA A 173 0.27 11.32 -9.14
C ALA A 173 -0.98 10.51 -8.72
N GLY A 174 -0.93 9.84 -7.57
CA GLY A 174 -2.07 9.06 -7.06
C GLY A 174 -3.28 9.91 -6.69
N VAL A 175 -3.06 11.11 -6.11
CA VAL A 175 -4.13 12.05 -5.77
C VAL A 175 -4.77 12.61 -7.04
N LEU A 176 -3.97 13.04 -8.01
CA LEU A 176 -4.44 13.52 -9.31
C LEU A 176 -5.23 12.45 -10.07
N ASN A 177 -4.80 11.19 -9.99
CA ASN A 177 -5.55 10.08 -10.58
C ASN A 177 -6.92 9.89 -9.91
N ASN A 178 -7.02 9.95 -8.58
CA ASN A 178 -8.30 9.85 -7.88
C ASN A 178 -9.22 11.02 -8.21
N TRP A 179 -8.69 12.24 -8.22
CA TRP A 179 -9.44 13.42 -8.61
C TRP A 179 -9.94 13.34 -10.06
N GLY A 180 -9.09 12.89 -10.98
CA GLY A 180 -9.47 12.63 -12.36
C GLY A 180 -10.59 11.59 -12.48
N TYR A 181 -10.54 10.54 -11.65
CA TYR A 181 -11.59 9.53 -11.61
C TYR A 181 -12.92 10.10 -11.09
N SER A 182 -12.89 10.91 -10.03
CA SER A 182 -14.03 11.69 -9.56
C SER A 182 -14.65 12.52 -10.69
N LYS A 183 -13.85 13.30 -11.42
CA LYS A 183 -14.33 14.09 -12.57
C LYS A 183 -14.93 13.22 -13.68
N LEU A 184 -14.35 12.07 -13.93
CA LEU A 184 -14.84 11.15 -14.97
C LEU A 184 -16.21 10.56 -14.59
N THR A 185 -16.38 10.11 -13.37
CA THR A 185 -17.63 9.48 -12.89
C THR A 185 -18.81 10.46 -12.82
N ARG A 186 -18.55 11.72 -12.51
CA ARG A 186 -19.59 12.78 -12.52
C ARG A 186 -19.78 13.48 -13.87
N GLY A 187 -19.27 12.87 -14.96
CA GLY A 187 -19.58 13.31 -16.33
C GLY A 187 -18.76 14.49 -16.86
N ALA A 188 -17.59 14.76 -16.27
CA ALA A 188 -16.64 15.79 -16.70
C ALA A 188 -15.36 15.19 -17.34
N PRO A 189 -15.46 14.42 -18.46
CA PRO A 189 -14.34 13.68 -19.01
C PRO A 189 -13.20 14.56 -19.55
N ALA A 190 -13.49 15.81 -19.94
CA ALA A 190 -12.45 16.72 -20.39
C ALA A 190 -11.57 17.24 -19.24
N GLU A 191 -12.15 17.42 -18.04
CA GLU A 191 -11.39 17.75 -16.84
C GLU A 191 -10.60 16.53 -16.35
N ALA A 192 -11.24 15.36 -16.35
CA ALA A 192 -10.60 14.09 -16.03
C ALA A 192 -9.36 13.84 -16.92
N GLU A 193 -9.48 14.05 -18.24
CA GLU A 193 -8.36 13.91 -19.19
C GLU A 193 -7.16 14.78 -18.78
N ARG A 194 -7.41 16.03 -18.34
CA ARG A 194 -6.34 16.93 -17.88
C ARG A 194 -5.66 16.44 -16.62
N LEU A 195 -6.44 15.96 -15.63
CA LEU A 195 -5.92 15.47 -14.36
C LEU A 195 -5.11 14.17 -14.54
N PHE A 196 -5.60 13.23 -15.35
CA PHE A 196 -4.85 12.01 -15.66
C PHE A 196 -3.54 12.31 -16.42
N ALA A 197 -3.56 13.24 -17.35
CA ALA A 197 -2.36 13.70 -18.04
C ALA A 197 -1.35 14.36 -17.05
N GLN A 198 -1.85 15.06 -16.03
CA GLN A 198 -0.97 15.57 -14.95
C GLN A 198 -0.40 14.45 -14.11
N ALA A 199 -1.21 13.45 -13.73
CA ALA A 199 -0.76 12.28 -12.99
C ALA A 199 0.37 11.55 -13.73
N ILE A 200 0.23 11.30 -15.02
CA ILE A 200 1.23 10.62 -15.85
C ILE A 200 2.53 11.43 -15.97
N ARG A 201 2.45 12.78 -15.98
CA ARG A 201 3.66 13.63 -15.96
C ARG A 201 4.43 13.51 -14.65
N GLN A 202 3.72 13.29 -13.53
CA GLN A 202 4.35 13.10 -12.21
C GLN A 202 4.89 11.67 -12.02
N ASP A 203 4.17 10.68 -12.57
CA ASP A 203 4.56 9.28 -12.53
C ASP A 203 4.22 8.61 -13.86
N PRO A 204 5.19 8.52 -14.79
CA PRO A 204 4.98 7.88 -16.09
C PRO A 204 4.73 6.36 -16.02
N GLU A 205 5.02 5.72 -14.89
CA GLU A 205 4.80 4.27 -14.68
C GLU A 205 3.42 3.96 -14.11
N LEU A 206 2.65 4.97 -13.69
CA LEU A 206 1.31 4.77 -13.13
C LEU A 206 0.31 4.32 -14.22
N PHE A 207 0.28 3.01 -14.50
CA PHE A 207 -0.58 2.43 -15.54
C PHE A 207 -2.07 2.75 -15.32
N THR A 208 -2.54 2.83 -14.06
CA THR A 208 -3.93 3.18 -13.76
C THR A 208 -4.29 4.57 -14.33
N ALA A 209 -3.39 5.56 -14.23
CA ALA A 209 -3.63 6.88 -14.80
C ALA A 209 -3.63 6.84 -16.35
N LYS A 210 -2.77 6.03 -16.98
CA LYS A 210 -2.78 5.83 -18.44
C LYS A 210 -4.12 5.23 -18.90
N ASN A 211 -4.59 4.20 -18.20
CA ASN A 211 -5.86 3.55 -18.51
C ASN A 211 -7.06 4.49 -18.30
N ASN A 212 -7.07 5.24 -17.22
CA ASN A 212 -8.12 6.21 -16.94
C ASN A 212 -8.09 7.38 -17.94
N LEU A 213 -6.92 7.79 -18.41
CA LEU A 213 -6.78 8.77 -19.49
C LEU A 213 -7.50 8.31 -20.77
N VAL A 214 -7.29 7.07 -21.20
CA VAL A 214 -7.96 6.55 -22.40
C VAL A 214 -9.46 6.34 -22.18
N LEU A 215 -9.90 5.99 -20.97
CA LEU A 215 -11.32 5.97 -20.62
C LEU A 215 -11.96 7.36 -20.76
N ALA A 216 -11.30 8.40 -20.23
CA ALA A 216 -11.79 9.78 -20.35
C ALA A 216 -11.82 10.26 -21.82
N ARG A 217 -10.84 9.86 -22.63
CA ARG A 217 -10.83 10.13 -24.08
C ARG A 217 -11.92 9.37 -24.81
N GLY A 218 -12.10 8.08 -24.51
CA GLY A 218 -13.16 7.25 -25.08
C GLY A 218 -14.56 7.80 -24.76
N ALA A 219 -14.78 8.30 -23.53
CA ALA A 219 -16.02 8.97 -23.16
C ALA A 219 -16.31 10.22 -24.02
N GLN A 220 -15.30 10.85 -24.58
CA GLN A 220 -15.40 11.99 -25.51
C GLN A 220 -15.47 11.56 -27.00
N GLY A 221 -15.46 10.26 -27.29
CA GLY A 221 -15.37 9.74 -28.67
C GLY A 221 -13.98 9.88 -29.33
N LYS A 222 -12.94 10.12 -28.54
CA LYS A 222 -11.55 10.22 -29.01
C LYS A 222 -10.87 8.84 -28.93
N TYR A 223 -10.82 8.10 -30.02
CA TYR A 223 -10.34 6.71 -30.05
C TYR A 223 -8.88 6.56 -30.51
N THR A 224 -8.12 7.63 -30.54
CA THR A 224 -6.67 7.58 -30.79
C THR A 224 -5.91 7.53 -29.47
N LEU A 225 -4.88 6.68 -29.40
CA LEU A 225 -4.01 6.63 -28.24
C LEU A 225 -3.31 7.98 -28.00
N PRO A 226 -3.19 8.43 -26.74
CA PRO A 226 -2.42 9.61 -26.40
C PRO A 226 -0.92 9.35 -26.61
N VAL A 227 -0.17 10.44 -26.86
CA VAL A 227 1.30 10.37 -26.93
C VAL A 227 1.85 10.44 -25.52
N ILE A 228 2.02 9.28 -24.88
CA ILE A 228 2.56 9.09 -23.54
C ILE A 228 3.54 7.91 -23.53
N PRO A 229 4.48 7.84 -22.59
CA PRO A 229 5.34 6.66 -22.42
C PRO A 229 4.49 5.42 -22.16
N MET A 230 4.72 4.35 -22.91
CA MET A 230 4.03 3.07 -22.71
C MET A 230 4.84 1.92 -23.31
N THR A 231 4.82 0.76 -22.67
CA THR A 231 5.33 -0.48 -23.21
C THR A 231 4.40 -1.03 -24.29
N GLN A 232 4.87 -2.02 -25.05
CA GLN A 232 4.05 -2.70 -26.06
C GLN A 232 2.84 -3.41 -25.44
N THR A 233 3.00 -4.01 -24.27
CA THR A 233 1.92 -4.63 -23.50
C THR A 233 0.89 -3.60 -23.04
N GLU A 234 1.33 -2.49 -22.45
CA GLU A 234 0.43 -1.40 -22.04
C GLU A 234 -0.32 -0.82 -23.24
N ARG A 235 0.37 -0.65 -24.38
CA ARG A 235 -0.27 -0.17 -25.62
C ARG A 235 -1.43 -1.05 -26.04
N ALA A 236 -1.25 -2.36 -26.02
CA ALA A 236 -2.30 -3.32 -26.37
C ALA A 236 -3.47 -3.25 -25.36
N GLN A 237 -3.19 -3.15 -24.07
CA GLN A 237 -4.21 -2.99 -23.02
C GLN A 237 -5.01 -1.70 -23.20
N LEU A 238 -4.35 -0.60 -23.51
CA LEU A 238 -5.00 0.70 -23.74
C LEU A 238 -5.84 0.72 -25.01
N LEU A 239 -5.38 0.05 -26.10
CA LEU A 239 -6.18 -0.15 -27.33
C LEU A 239 -7.45 -0.94 -27.02
N HIS A 240 -7.33 -2.02 -26.24
CA HIS A 240 -8.50 -2.81 -25.81
C HIS A 240 -9.49 -1.95 -25.00
N THR A 241 -9.01 -1.14 -24.05
CA THR A 241 -9.85 -0.22 -23.26
C THR A 241 -10.57 0.80 -24.15
N LEU A 242 -9.89 1.37 -25.14
CA LEU A 242 -10.52 2.26 -26.13
C LEU A 242 -11.56 1.51 -26.99
N GLY A 243 -11.28 0.27 -27.38
CA GLY A 243 -12.22 -0.57 -28.10
C GLY A 243 -13.51 -0.82 -27.33
N LEU A 244 -13.41 -1.14 -26.04
CA LEU A 244 -14.56 -1.28 -25.15
C LEU A 244 -15.35 0.03 -25.04
N SER A 245 -14.66 1.17 -24.97
CA SER A 245 -15.30 2.50 -24.93
C SER A 245 -16.04 2.81 -26.21
N ALA A 246 -15.49 2.47 -27.38
CA ALA A 246 -16.12 2.66 -28.68
C ALA A 246 -17.40 1.81 -28.82
N VAL A 247 -17.31 0.53 -28.48
CA VAL A 247 -18.47 -0.40 -28.50
C VAL A 247 -19.58 0.08 -27.56
N LYS A 248 -19.23 0.49 -26.33
CA LYS A 248 -20.19 1.03 -25.36
C LYS A 248 -20.94 2.27 -25.88
N ARG A 249 -20.33 3.06 -26.76
CA ARG A 249 -20.93 4.23 -27.39
C ARG A 249 -21.66 3.89 -28.71
N GLY A 250 -21.72 2.63 -29.10
CA GLY A 250 -22.37 2.17 -30.34
C GLY A 250 -21.46 2.15 -31.58
N ASP A 251 -20.22 2.57 -31.47
CA ASP A 251 -19.26 2.54 -32.58
C ASP A 251 -18.54 1.17 -32.64
N VAL A 252 -19.32 0.16 -33.02
CA VAL A 252 -18.86 -1.24 -33.08
C VAL A 252 -17.73 -1.41 -34.12
N ALA A 253 -17.76 -0.65 -35.23
CA ALA A 253 -16.74 -0.76 -36.28
C ALA A 253 -15.37 -0.32 -35.79
N THR A 254 -15.31 0.84 -35.12
CA THR A 254 -14.09 1.34 -34.47
C THR A 254 -13.62 0.39 -33.36
N GLY A 255 -14.57 -0.09 -32.50
CA GLY A 255 -14.24 -1.05 -31.45
C GLY A 255 -13.59 -2.32 -31.97
N ARG A 256 -14.13 -2.91 -33.06
CA ARG A 256 -13.59 -4.08 -33.73
C ARG A 256 -12.16 -3.83 -34.26
N GLY A 257 -11.93 -2.66 -34.88
CA GLY A 257 -10.58 -2.26 -35.34
C GLY A 257 -9.59 -2.21 -34.18
N LEU A 258 -9.95 -1.52 -33.08
CA LEU A 258 -9.10 -1.39 -31.91
C LEU A 258 -8.79 -2.73 -31.22
N PHE A 259 -9.71 -3.70 -31.21
CA PHE A 259 -9.43 -5.03 -30.69
C PHE A 259 -8.44 -5.80 -31.58
N ARG A 260 -8.50 -5.67 -32.90
CA ARG A 260 -7.50 -6.23 -33.83
C ARG A 260 -6.13 -5.58 -33.61
N ASP A 261 -6.08 -4.26 -33.52
CA ASP A 261 -4.85 -3.53 -33.24
C ASP A 261 -4.23 -3.97 -31.89
N ALA A 262 -5.06 -4.23 -30.87
CA ALA A 262 -4.60 -4.75 -29.58
C ALA A 262 -3.98 -6.15 -29.70
N LEU A 263 -4.59 -7.05 -30.47
CA LEU A 263 -4.05 -8.40 -30.75
C LEU A 263 -2.73 -8.34 -31.50
N GLU A 264 -2.62 -7.50 -32.51
CA GLU A 264 -1.40 -7.33 -33.32
C GLU A 264 -0.27 -6.65 -32.52
N THR A 265 -0.63 -5.79 -31.58
CA THR A 265 0.34 -5.03 -30.78
C THR A 265 0.93 -5.85 -29.65
N HIS A 266 0.17 -6.74 -29.01
CA HIS A 266 0.63 -7.47 -27.84
C HIS A 266 1.72 -8.48 -28.19
N PRO A 267 2.85 -8.58 -27.44
CA PRO A 267 3.95 -9.48 -27.76
C PRO A 267 3.61 -10.98 -27.65
N GLN A 268 2.47 -11.29 -27.03
CA GLN A 268 1.94 -12.64 -26.87
C GLN A 268 0.45 -12.64 -27.23
N TYR A 269 -0.19 -13.82 -27.24
CA TYR A 269 -1.64 -13.92 -27.40
C TYR A 269 -2.37 -13.13 -26.28
N TYR A 270 -3.23 -12.20 -26.69
CA TYR A 270 -3.96 -11.32 -25.78
C TYR A 270 -5.44 -11.71 -25.72
N GLU A 271 -5.74 -12.69 -24.88
CA GLU A 271 -7.07 -13.28 -24.73
C GLU A 271 -8.22 -12.27 -24.49
N PRO A 272 -8.05 -11.18 -23.68
CA PRO A 272 -9.14 -10.21 -23.48
C PRO A 272 -9.62 -9.57 -24.78
N ALA A 273 -8.70 -9.18 -25.69
CA ALA A 273 -9.07 -8.59 -26.98
C ALA A 273 -9.67 -9.63 -27.92
N ALA A 274 -9.15 -10.87 -27.91
CA ALA A 274 -9.70 -11.97 -28.73
C ALA A 274 -11.14 -12.28 -28.34
N ARG A 275 -11.43 -12.38 -27.03
CA ARG A 275 -12.80 -12.60 -26.54
C ARG A 275 -13.74 -11.45 -26.88
N SER A 276 -13.25 -10.20 -26.75
CA SER A 276 -14.06 -9.02 -27.09
C SER A 276 -14.34 -8.95 -28.60
N LEU A 277 -13.41 -9.38 -29.46
CA LEU A 277 -13.61 -9.42 -30.90
C LEU A 277 -14.62 -10.50 -31.26
N ALA A 278 -14.48 -11.73 -30.73
CA ALA A 278 -15.40 -12.83 -30.98
C ALA A 278 -16.85 -12.47 -30.58
N ALA A 279 -17.03 -11.81 -29.43
CA ALA A 279 -18.35 -11.36 -28.99
C ALA A 279 -19.04 -10.31 -29.89
N LEU A 280 -18.34 -9.75 -30.86
CA LEU A 280 -18.87 -8.83 -31.87
C LEU A 280 -19.17 -9.53 -33.23
N GLU A 281 -18.84 -10.80 -33.36
CA GLU A 281 -19.05 -11.61 -34.58
C GLU A 281 -20.29 -12.51 -34.48
N ASP A 282 -20.77 -12.73 -33.22
CA ASP A 282 -22.05 -13.42 -32.91
C ASP A 282 -23.24 -12.43 -32.97
#